data_fcb0459a7f252dbe0ee7dadbd532f586
#
_entry.id   fcb0459a7f252dbe0ee7dadbd532f586
#
_cell.length_a   1.000
_cell.length_b   1.000
_cell.length_c   1.000
_cell.angle_alpha   90.00
_cell.angle_beta   90.00
_cell.angle_gamma   90.00
#
_symmetry.space_group_name_H-M   'P 1'
#
loop_
_entity.id
_entity.type
_entity.pdbx_description
1 polymer ?
#
loop_
_entity_poly.entity_id
_entity_poly.type
_entity_poly.pdbx_seq_one_letter_code
_entity_poly.pdbx_strand_id
1 'polypeptide(L)'
;DYRMIGSSVNLILGQRLVRVLCTHCKQSHPLTDAERKIISTVLATHPAPPVLTKESVLYDAAGCDHCNHTGFKGRQGVFEAVRVDAAVEEAVIRDPRENIILEAAKAQGIPSMAEDGIEKVLSGTTSLTELQRVVDLSSGRHTLTTEDDAASADDFLSHVV
;
A
#
# COMPACT_ATOMS: atom_id res chain seq x y z
N ASP A 1 -26.94 2.60 3.39
CA ASP A 1 -27.01 2.24 4.84
C ASP A 1 -25.88 1.25 5.12
N TYR A 2 -24.97 1.62 6.02
CA TYR A 2 -23.81 0.79 6.39
C TYR A 2 -24.21 -0.58 6.96
N ARG A 3 -25.42 -0.72 7.51
CA ARG A 3 -25.96 -1.99 8.03
C ARG A 3 -26.17 -3.04 6.95
N MET A 4 -26.22 -2.64 5.69
CA MET A 4 -26.38 -3.56 4.56
C MET A 4 -25.02 -4.04 4.01
N ILE A 5 -23.90 -3.47 4.44
CA ILE A 5 -22.57 -3.81 3.91
C ILE A 5 -22.26 -5.28 4.19
N GLY A 6 -22.44 -5.74 5.43
CA GLY A 6 -22.12 -7.11 5.82
C GLY A 6 -22.86 -8.18 5.02
N SER A 7 -24.13 -7.93 4.65
CA SER A 7 -24.92 -8.87 3.85
C SER A 7 -24.70 -8.79 2.34
N SER A 8 -24.06 -7.72 1.85
CA SER A 8 -23.97 -7.41 0.41
C SER A 8 -22.54 -7.41 -0.13
N VAL A 9 -21.55 -7.25 0.74
CA VAL A 9 -20.13 -7.14 0.36
C VAL A 9 -19.33 -8.27 1.02
N ASN A 10 -18.63 -9.05 0.22
CA ASN A 10 -17.78 -10.15 0.70
C ASN A 10 -16.31 -9.76 0.77
N LEU A 11 -15.88 -8.84 -0.10
CA LEU A 11 -14.49 -8.43 -0.23
C LEU A 11 -14.42 -6.96 -0.65
N ILE A 12 -13.52 -6.22 -0.01
CA ILE A 12 -13.12 -4.87 -0.41
C ILE A 12 -11.69 -4.99 -0.92
N LEU A 13 -11.42 -4.49 -2.13
CA LEU A 13 -10.12 -4.53 -2.76
C LEU A 13 -9.66 -3.13 -3.15
N GLY A 14 -8.52 -2.70 -2.60
CA GLY A 14 -7.78 -1.52 -3.04
C GLY A 14 -6.69 -1.90 -4.03
N GLN A 15 -6.47 -1.09 -5.07
CA GLN A 15 -5.42 -1.31 -6.07
C GLN A 15 -4.80 -0.01 -6.52
N ARG A 16 -3.46 -0.03 -6.68
CA ARG A 16 -2.70 1.00 -7.41
C ARG A 16 -1.75 0.34 -8.41
N LEU A 17 -1.30 1.10 -9.41
CA LEU A 17 -0.36 0.61 -10.41
C LEU A 17 1.01 1.26 -10.19
N VAL A 18 2.05 0.44 -10.09
CA VAL A 18 3.45 0.84 -10.12
C VAL A 18 4.07 0.46 -11.47
N ARG A 19 5.04 1.24 -11.94
CA ARG A 19 5.82 0.89 -13.13
C ARG A 19 6.78 -0.24 -12.79
N VAL A 20 6.92 -1.20 -13.69
CA VAL A 20 7.86 -2.31 -13.58
C VAL A 20 9.23 -1.88 -14.08
N LEU A 21 10.27 -2.15 -13.30
CA LEU A 21 11.65 -1.88 -13.70
C LEU A 21 12.02 -2.64 -14.98
N CYS A 22 12.71 -1.98 -15.88
CA CYS A 22 13.22 -2.60 -17.08
C CYS A 22 14.29 -3.64 -16.73
N THR A 23 14.08 -4.89 -17.09
CA THR A 23 14.99 -6.00 -16.80
C THR A 23 16.38 -5.85 -17.45
N HIS A 24 16.47 -5.05 -18.53
CA HIS A 24 17.73 -4.82 -19.26
C HIS A 24 18.63 -3.77 -18.63
N CYS A 25 18.08 -2.85 -17.84
CA CYS A 25 18.87 -1.72 -17.35
C CYS A 25 18.68 -1.41 -15.87
N LYS A 26 17.86 -2.16 -15.14
CA LYS A 26 17.77 -1.95 -13.69
C LYS A 26 19.15 -2.20 -13.03
N GLN A 27 19.50 -1.35 -12.10
CA GLN A 27 20.78 -1.42 -11.38
C GLN A 27 20.51 -1.75 -9.92
N SER A 28 21.23 -2.75 -9.39
CA SER A 28 21.14 -3.11 -7.98
C SER A 28 22.10 -2.26 -7.15
N HIS A 29 21.67 -1.89 -5.94
CA HIS A 29 22.50 -1.27 -4.92
C HIS A 29 22.19 -1.88 -3.53
N PRO A 30 23.18 -1.90 -2.62
CA PRO A 30 22.93 -2.30 -1.23
C PRO A 30 21.92 -1.37 -0.56
N LEU A 31 21.10 -1.90 0.35
CA LEU A 31 20.18 -1.07 1.14
C LEU A 31 20.95 -0.03 1.95
N THR A 32 20.57 1.23 1.80
CA THR A 32 21.00 2.29 2.71
C THR A 32 20.27 2.19 4.05
N ASP A 33 20.81 2.82 5.10
CA ASP A 33 20.17 2.85 6.42
C ASP A 33 18.79 3.53 6.39
N ALA A 34 18.63 4.55 5.55
CA ALA A 34 17.36 5.25 5.36
C ALA A 34 16.31 4.33 4.75
N GLU A 35 16.63 3.62 3.66
CA GLU A 35 15.74 2.66 3.00
C GLU A 35 15.40 1.51 3.92
N ARG A 36 16.39 0.98 4.64
CA ARG A 36 16.20 -0.08 5.64
C ARG A 36 15.19 0.35 6.70
N LYS A 37 15.30 1.59 7.19
CA LYS A 37 14.39 2.14 8.19
C LYS A 37 12.96 2.22 7.64
N ILE A 38 12.77 2.75 6.42
CA ILE A 38 11.45 2.84 5.77
C ILE A 38 10.85 1.44 5.63
N ILE A 39 11.58 0.51 5.03
CA ILE A 39 11.12 -0.86 4.79
C ILE A 39 10.79 -1.57 6.10
N SER A 40 11.65 -1.48 7.12
CA SER A 40 11.41 -2.10 8.42
C SER A 40 10.18 -1.51 9.13
N THR A 41 9.94 -0.21 8.98
CA THR A 41 8.74 0.44 9.54
C THR A 41 7.47 -0.09 8.87
N VAL A 42 7.45 -0.18 7.55
CA VAL A 42 6.29 -0.73 6.80
C VAL A 42 6.07 -2.20 7.15
N LEU A 43 7.13 -3.01 7.20
CA LEU A 43 7.04 -4.44 7.47
C LEU A 43 6.81 -4.80 8.95
N ALA A 44 6.80 -3.83 9.87
CA ALA A 44 6.60 -4.08 11.30
C ALA A 44 5.25 -4.75 11.61
N THR A 45 4.24 -4.55 10.78
CA THR A 45 2.89 -5.13 10.91
C THR A 45 2.61 -6.25 9.92
N HIS A 46 3.58 -6.58 9.07
CA HIS A 46 3.41 -7.60 8.04
C HIS A 46 3.22 -9.00 8.67
N PRO A 47 2.22 -9.78 8.23
CA PRO A 47 1.90 -11.09 8.83
C PRO A 47 3.03 -12.12 8.70
N ALA A 48 3.86 -12.02 7.65
CA ALA A 48 5.02 -12.86 7.41
C ALA A 48 6.14 -12.02 6.76
N PRO A 49 6.84 -11.16 7.54
CA PRO A 49 7.76 -10.19 6.96
C PRO A 49 8.96 -10.88 6.30
N PRO A 50 9.37 -10.44 5.10
CA PRO A 50 10.60 -10.90 4.48
C PRO A 50 11.82 -10.53 5.33
N VAL A 51 12.81 -11.43 5.39
CA VAL A 51 14.03 -11.21 6.18
C VAL A 51 14.96 -10.24 5.46
N LEU A 52 15.27 -9.11 6.10
CA LEU A 52 16.26 -8.16 5.61
C LEU A 52 17.64 -8.52 6.16
N THR A 53 18.53 -8.94 5.28
CA THR A 53 19.94 -9.20 5.60
C THR A 53 20.83 -8.00 5.26
N LYS A 54 22.11 -8.06 5.62
CA LYS A 54 23.11 -7.05 5.18
C LYS A 54 23.36 -7.12 3.67
N GLU A 55 23.07 -8.25 3.04
CA GLU A 55 23.27 -8.52 1.62
C GLU A 55 22.03 -8.19 0.77
N SER A 56 20.91 -7.79 1.42
CA SER A 56 19.70 -7.37 0.70
C SER A 56 20.01 -6.18 -0.20
N VAL A 57 19.51 -6.24 -1.42
CA VAL A 57 19.70 -5.19 -2.45
C VAL A 57 18.36 -4.64 -2.89
N LEU A 58 18.34 -3.39 -3.30
CA LEU A 58 17.25 -2.77 -4.05
C LEU A 58 17.68 -2.53 -5.50
N TYR A 59 16.72 -2.09 -6.30
CA TYR A 59 16.94 -1.84 -7.73
C TYR A 59 16.37 -0.50 -8.12
N ASP A 60 17.17 0.24 -8.91
CA ASP A 60 16.82 1.52 -9.49
C ASP A 60 16.70 1.47 -11.00
N ALA A 61 15.93 2.43 -11.53
CA ALA A 61 15.74 2.63 -12.96
C ALA A 61 16.90 3.42 -13.56
N ALA A 62 17.64 2.82 -14.50
CA ALA A 62 18.74 3.53 -15.19
C ALA A 62 18.29 4.13 -16.53
N GLY A 63 17.59 3.36 -17.35
CA GLY A 63 17.18 3.75 -18.72
C GLY A 63 18.07 3.13 -19.79
N CYS A 64 17.45 2.65 -20.87
CA CYS A 64 18.11 2.11 -22.06
C CYS A 64 17.13 2.14 -23.25
N ASP A 65 17.59 1.78 -24.44
CA ASP A 65 16.79 1.76 -25.68
C ASP A 65 15.55 0.83 -25.56
N HIS A 66 15.66 -0.31 -24.84
CA HIS A 66 14.54 -1.23 -24.60
C HIS A 66 13.36 -0.62 -23.85
N CYS A 67 13.59 0.39 -23.05
CA CYS A 67 12.57 1.06 -22.27
C CYS A 67 12.38 2.53 -22.67
N ASN A 68 12.87 2.93 -23.85
CA ASN A 68 12.88 4.32 -24.31
C ASN A 68 13.46 5.29 -23.27
N HIS A 69 14.58 4.89 -22.66
CA HIS A 69 15.32 5.61 -21.62
C HIS A 69 14.54 5.95 -20.35
N THR A 70 13.36 5.35 -20.15
CA THR A 70 12.53 5.60 -18.95
C THR A 70 12.98 4.79 -17.72
N GLY A 71 13.72 3.70 -17.92
CA GLY A 71 14.07 2.73 -16.88
C GLY A 71 12.95 1.78 -16.49
N PHE A 72 11.75 1.95 -17.06
CA PHE A 72 10.56 1.16 -16.74
C PHE A 72 9.93 0.54 -17.99
N LYS A 73 9.34 -0.66 -17.84
CA LYS A 73 8.60 -1.32 -18.92
C LYS A 73 7.45 -2.16 -18.36
N GLY A 74 6.23 -1.72 -18.62
CA GLY A 74 5.01 -2.35 -18.09
C GLY A 74 4.58 -1.77 -16.74
N ARG A 75 3.51 -2.35 -16.19
CA ARG A 75 2.90 -1.96 -14.93
C ARG A 75 2.51 -3.20 -14.14
N GLN A 76 2.57 -3.10 -12.83
CA GLN A 76 2.16 -4.15 -11.88
C GLN A 76 1.20 -3.54 -10.87
N GLY A 77 0.14 -4.29 -10.51
CA GLY A 77 -0.74 -3.90 -9.41
C GLY A 77 -0.07 -4.09 -8.07
N VAL A 78 -0.29 -3.15 -7.15
CA VAL A 78 -0.13 -3.33 -5.71
C VAL A 78 -1.51 -3.31 -5.10
N PHE A 79 -1.74 -4.19 -4.14
CA PHE A 79 -3.08 -4.51 -3.65
C PHE A 79 -3.14 -4.47 -2.13
N GLU A 80 -4.32 -4.17 -1.63
CA GLU A 80 -4.75 -4.47 -0.28
C GLU A 80 -6.15 -5.05 -0.33
N ALA A 81 -6.50 -5.90 0.62
CA ALA A 81 -7.82 -6.49 0.66
C ALA A 81 -8.33 -6.60 2.09
N VAL A 82 -9.64 -6.40 2.24
CA VAL A 82 -10.36 -6.67 3.48
C VAL A 82 -11.51 -7.62 3.15
N ARG A 83 -11.48 -8.82 3.71
CA ARG A 83 -12.62 -9.74 3.63
C ARG A 83 -13.66 -9.30 4.66
N VAL A 84 -14.91 -9.18 4.24
CA VAL A 84 -16.02 -8.86 5.15
C VAL A 84 -16.44 -10.16 5.83
N ASP A 85 -15.77 -10.50 6.93
CA ASP A 85 -16.12 -11.59 7.84
C ASP A 85 -16.93 -11.05 9.03
N ALA A 86 -17.36 -11.93 9.94
CA ALA A 86 -18.18 -11.57 11.07
C ALA A 86 -17.56 -10.46 11.95
N ALA A 87 -16.24 -10.46 12.10
CA ALA A 87 -15.54 -9.45 12.91
C ALA A 87 -15.58 -8.07 12.24
N VAL A 88 -15.35 -8.03 10.91
CA VAL A 88 -15.43 -6.80 10.12
C VAL A 88 -16.88 -6.30 10.04
N GLU A 89 -17.85 -7.21 9.85
CA GLU A 89 -19.29 -6.86 9.83
C GLU A 89 -19.72 -6.23 11.17
N GLU A 90 -19.35 -6.84 12.30
CA GLU A 90 -19.62 -6.28 13.62
C GLU A 90 -18.98 -4.91 13.82
N ALA A 91 -17.71 -4.74 13.37
CA ALA A 91 -17.02 -3.47 13.45
C ALA A 91 -17.74 -2.37 12.65
N VAL A 92 -18.16 -2.66 11.41
CA VAL A 92 -18.91 -1.72 10.56
C VAL A 92 -20.24 -1.31 11.19
N ILE A 93 -20.97 -2.25 11.82
CA ILE A 93 -22.25 -1.97 12.47
C ILE A 93 -22.07 -1.12 13.73
N ARG A 94 -21.03 -1.42 14.52
CA ARG A 94 -20.76 -0.76 15.80
C ARG A 94 -20.17 0.64 15.61
N ASP A 95 -19.19 0.77 14.74
CA ASP A 95 -18.44 2.00 14.50
C ASP A 95 -17.77 1.95 13.11
N PRO A 96 -18.35 2.60 12.09
CA PRO A 96 -17.89 2.49 10.70
C PRO A 96 -16.60 3.29 10.41
N ARG A 97 -15.87 3.74 11.42
CA ARG A 97 -14.58 4.42 11.20
C ARG A 97 -13.54 3.45 10.64
N GLU A 98 -12.77 3.93 9.67
CA GLU A 98 -11.76 3.15 8.95
C GLU A 98 -10.79 2.41 9.89
N ASN A 99 -10.25 3.10 10.89
CA ASN A 99 -9.30 2.52 11.84
C ASN A 99 -9.89 1.34 12.62
N ILE A 100 -11.19 1.35 12.93
CA ILE A 100 -11.88 0.26 13.64
C ILE A 100 -12.06 -0.95 12.72
N ILE A 101 -12.42 -0.70 11.47
CA ILE A 101 -12.58 -1.75 10.44
C ILE A 101 -11.23 -2.41 10.15
N LEU A 102 -10.17 -1.61 9.96
CA LEU A 102 -8.82 -2.12 9.72
C LEU A 102 -8.28 -2.91 10.92
N GLU A 103 -8.58 -2.48 12.14
CA GLU A 103 -8.20 -3.23 13.35
C GLU A 103 -8.89 -4.60 13.39
N ALA A 104 -10.19 -4.66 13.08
CA ALA A 104 -10.93 -5.92 13.00
C ALA A 104 -10.38 -6.84 11.88
N ALA A 105 -9.92 -6.27 10.78
CA ALA A 105 -9.35 -7.01 9.65
C ALA A 105 -7.93 -7.54 9.90
N LYS A 106 -7.19 -7.05 10.90
CA LYS A 106 -5.78 -7.47 11.17
C LYS A 106 -5.62 -8.98 11.35
N ALA A 107 -6.60 -9.63 11.98
CA ALA A 107 -6.59 -11.07 12.21
C ALA A 107 -6.64 -11.90 10.91
N GLN A 108 -7.01 -11.29 9.79
CA GLN A 108 -7.06 -11.95 8.49
C GLN A 108 -5.67 -12.23 7.90
N GLY A 109 -4.63 -11.56 8.40
CA GLY A 109 -3.25 -11.75 7.92
C GLY A 109 -3.06 -11.37 6.46
N ILE A 110 -3.85 -10.45 5.92
CA ILE A 110 -3.71 -9.93 4.55
C ILE A 110 -2.79 -8.71 4.60
N PRO A 111 -1.72 -8.67 3.77
CA PRO A 111 -0.85 -7.50 3.71
C PRO A 111 -1.59 -6.22 3.30
N SER A 112 -1.17 -5.09 3.83
CA SER A 112 -1.59 -3.77 3.36
C SER A 112 -0.98 -3.46 1.99
N MET A 113 -1.49 -2.44 1.31
CA MET A 113 -0.94 -2.00 0.01
C MET A 113 0.54 -1.60 0.10
N ALA A 114 0.95 -0.98 1.21
CA ALA A 114 2.34 -0.62 1.44
C ALA A 114 3.22 -1.86 1.61
N GLU A 115 2.76 -2.85 2.38
CA GLU A 115 3.47 -4.12 2.61
C GLU A 115 3.61 -4.92 1.31
N ASP A 116 2.52 -5.09 0.53
CA ASP A 116 2.56 -5.73 -0.79
C ASP A 116 3.49 -4.99 -1.77
N GLY A 117 3.48 -3.65 -1.72
CA GLY A 117 4.40 -2.81 -2.49
C GLY A 117 5.87 -3.04 -2.12
N ILE A 118 6.20 -3.11 -0.83
CA ILE A 118 7.56 -3.39 -0.36
C ILE A 118 8.04 -4.78 -0.80
N GLU A 119 7.20 -5.81 -0.79
CA GLU A 119 7.56 -7.12 -1.33
C GLU A 119 7.98 -7.03 -2.82
N LYS A 120 7.25 -6.23 -3.60
CA LYS A 120 7.57 -5.99 -5.02
C LYS A 120 8.86 -5.18 -5.21
N VAL A 121 9.18 -4.28 -4.27
CA VAL A 121 10.47 -3.56 -4.26
C VAL A 121 11.61 -4.53 -3.96
N LEU A 122 11.48 -5.36 -2.93
CA LEU A 122 12.50 -6.34 -2.54
C LEU A 122 12.73 -7.41 -3.60
N SER A 123 11.69 -7.80 -4.35
CA SER A 123 11.82 -8.71 -5.50
C SER A 123 12.45 -8.05 -6.75
N GLY A 124 12.68 -6.74 -6.74
CA GLY A 124 13.20 -6.00 -7.89
C GLY A 124 12.19 -5.86 -9.04
N THR A 125 10.91 -5.94 -8.74
CA THR A 125 9.81 -5.70 -9.70
C THR A 125 9.66 -4.20 -9.95
N THR A 126 9.74 -3.39 -8.90
CA THR A 126 9.65 -1.92 -8.96
C THR A 126 10.73 -1.29 -8.07
N SER A 127 10.93 0.03 -8.15
CA SER A 127 11.83 0.74 -7.24
C SER A 127 11.09 1.30 -6.02
N LEU A 128 11.83 1.54 -4.94
CA LEU A 128 11.27 2.19 -3.74
C LEU A 128 10.72 3.59 -4.06
N THR A 129 11.45 4.35 -4.88
CA THR A 129 11.05 5.68 -5.34
C THR A 129 9.73 5.65 -6.11
N GLU A 130 9.53 4.65 -6.98
CA GLU A 130 8.28 4.51 -7.71
C GLU A 130 7.12 4.12 -6.78
N LEU A 131 7.36 3.25 -5.82
CA LEU A 131 6.34 2.88 -4.83
C LEU A 131 5.91 4.10 -4.00
N GLN A 132 6.86 4.90 -3.49
CA GLN A 132 6.57 6.14 -2.74
C GLN A 132 5.77 7.19 -3.52
N ARG A 133 5.85 7.17 -4.84
CA ARG A 133 5.07 8.06 -5.70
C ARG A 133 3.57 7.76 -5.68
N VAL A 134 3.18 6.52 -5.43
CA VAL A 134 1.79 6.06 -5.56
C VAL A 134 1.19 5.53 -4.25
N VAL A 135 2.03 5.20 -3.27
CA VAL A 135 1.62 4.67 -1.97
C VAL A 135 2.32 5.47 -0.87
N ASP A 136 1.57 5.93 0.09
CA ASP A 136 2.14 6.55 1.28
C ASP A 136 2.77 5.47 2.18
N LEU A 137 4.07 5.58 2.41
CA LEU A 137 4.85 4.67 3.26
C LEU A 137 5.12 5.25 4.67
N SER A 138 4.66 6.47 4.95
CA SER A 138 4.93 7.17 6.23
C SER A 138 4.02 6.65 7.35
N SER A 139 2.86 6.14 7.00
CA SER A 139 1.91 5.53 7.92
C SER A 139 1.90 4.01 7.69
N GLY A 140 2.50 3.27 8.58
CA GLY A 140 2.19 1.84 8.70
C GLY A 140 0.70 1.71 8.99
N ARG A 141 -0.11 1.25 8.02
CA ARG A 141 -1.59 1.28 7.98
C ARG A 141 -2.15 2.67 8.35
N HIS A 142 -2.74 3.29 7.38
CA HIS A 142 -3.37 4.61 7.42
C HIS A 142 -3.95 4.96 8.80
N THR A 143 -3.24 5.75 9.57
CA THR A 143 -3.88 6.61 10.56
C THR A 143 -4.15 7.91 9.83
N LEU A 144 -5.36 8.11 9.36
CA LEU A 144 -5.82 9.44 8.95
C LEU A 144 -5.58 10.37 10.14
N THR A 145 -4.65 11.28 9.99
CA THR A 145 -4.53 12.42 10.90
C THR A 145 -5.78 13.26 10.67
N THR A 146 -6.61 13.37 11.70
CA THR A 146 -7.93 14.01 11.73
C THR A 146 -7.89 15.53 11.54
N GLU A 147 -6.91 16.10 10.86
CA GLU A 147 -6.78 17.54 10.71
C GLU A 147 -7.14 18.09 9.32
N ASP A 148 -7.21 17.25 8.27
CA ASP A 148 -7.48 17.73 6.91
C ASP A 148 -8.90 17.48 6.38
N ASP A 149 -9.71 16.64 7.02
CA ASP A 149 -11.06 16.30 6.53
C ASP A 149 -12.17 17.25 7.03
N ALA A 150 -11.88 18.19 7.94
CA ALA A 150 -12.89 19.18 8.40
C ALA A 150 -13.18 20.26 7.36
N ALA A 151 -12.29 20.47 6.39
CA ALA A 151 -12.45 21.55 5.40
C ALA A 151 -13.22 21.14 4.13
N SER A 152 -13.41 19.84 3.87
CA SER A 152 -14.02 19.33 2.62
C SER A 152 -15.51 19.02 2.71
N ALA A 153 -16.07 18.85 3.91
CA ALA A 153 -17.49 18.49 4.08
C ALA A 153 -18.45 19.68 3.92
N ASP A 154 -18.02 20.90 4.22
CA ASP A 154 -18.87 22.09 4.13
C ASP A 154 -19.02 22.64 2.71
N ASP A 155 -18.07 22.35 1.79
CA ASP A 155 -18.12 22.84 0.42
C ASP A 155 -19.03 22.01 -0.49
N PHE A 156 -19.28 20.74 -0.16
CA PHE A 156 -20.14 19.87 -0.97
C PHE A 156 -21.65 20.12 -0.79
N LEU A 157 -22.04 20.65 0.38
CA LEU A 157 -23.45 20.91 0.69
C LEU A 157 -23.96 22.28 0.20
N SER A 158 -23.08 23.17 -0.22
CA SER A 158 -23.46 24.50 -0.71
C SER A 158 -23.85 24.54 -2.21
N HIS A 159 -23.70 23.47 -2.95
CA HIS A 159 -23.96 23.41 -4.40
C HIS A 159 -25.17 22.55 -4.80
N VAL A 160 -25.99 22.10 -3.84
CA VAL A 160 -27.25 21.36 -4.09
C VAL A 160 -28.41 22.09 -3.44
N VAL A 161 -28.77 23.26 -3.97
CA VAL A 161 -30.09 23.88 -3.83
C VAL A 161 -30.46 24.48 -5.18
#